data_04dfd97e10f52616652e782068259473
#
_entry.id   04dfd97e10f52616652e782068259473
#
_cell.length_a   1.000
_cell.length_b   1.000
_cell.length_c   1.000
_cell.angle_alpha   90.00
_cell.angle_beta   90.00
_cell.angle_gamma   90.00
#
_symmetry.space_group_name_H-M   'P 1'
#
loop_
_entity.id
_entity.type
_entity.pdbx_description
1 polymer ?
#
loop_
_entity_poly.entity_id
_entity_poly.type
_entity_poly.pdbx_seq_one_letter_code
_entity_poly.pdbx_strand_id
1 'polypeptide(L)'
;MYRFIYYVQRDLRRWGRAPLNMFATMVMPAAWLLFMGLVMPVAYDGNYLDFVTPGILVMTVLTSGLAAGSSMMFDKELGYLNKFLALPAPRESILIGKIVFVTIRGLLQATVIMFIALLIGASVQSVWYYVGTCVILALFSVVIACIGATASLSLHDYDTYAAFQSMVSMPLYFFSTSLVPFSSMPEWMKYIAECNPLTYANDAIRALGTGDSPWLALAVLGVLATVMLLICGWKFRRATLN
;
A
#
# COMPACT_ATOMS: atom_id res chain seq x y z
N MET A 1 23.64 -1.02 -11.77
CA MET A 1 22.22 -1.33 -11.75
C MET A 1 21.78 -2.22 -10.55
N TYR A 2 22.61 -3.12 -10.04
CA TYR A 2 22.23 -4.04 -8.93
C TYR A 2 22.36 -3.48 -7.49
N ARG A 3 22.76 -2.22 -7.32
CA ARG A 3 23.02 -1.66 -5.98
C ARG A 3 21.77 -1.43 -5.12
N PHE A 4 20.58 -1.23 -5.73
CA PHE A 4 19.32 -1.11 -4.98
C PHE A 4 19.00 -2.38 -4.17
N ILE A 5 19.45 -3.57 -4.62
CA ILE A 5 19.23 -4.85 -3.93
C ILE A 5 19.84 -4.83 -2.52
N TYR A 6 20.98 -4.19 -2.33
CA TYR A 6 21.61 -4.06 -1.01
C TYR A 6 20.75 -3.22 -0.05
N TYR A 7 20.11 -2.15 -0.56
CA TYR A 7 19.19 -1.34 0.25
C TYR A 7 17.95 -2.15 0.63
N VAL A 8 17.35 -2.87 -0.32
CA VAL A 8 16.21 -3.76 -0.05
C VAL A 8 16.57 -4.84 0.98
N GLN A 9 17.71 -5.50 0.80
CA GLN A 9 18.18 -6.55 1.71
C GLN A 9 18.45 -6.02 3.13
N ARG A 10 19.05 -4.83 3.23
CA ARG A 10 19.28 -4.16 4.52
C ARG A 10 17.96 -3.92 5.24
N ASP A 11 16.99 -3.32 4.56
CA ASP A 11 15.72 -2.92 5.15
C ASP A 11 14.84 -4.15 5.47
N LEU A 12 14.86 -5.19 4.63
CA LEU A 12 14.22 -6.47 4.92
C LEU A 12 14.83 -7.17 6.14
N ARG A 13 16.16 -7.19 6.26
CA ARG A 13 16.84 -7.77 7.43
C ARG A 13 16.52 -6.98 8.69
N ARG A 14 16.48 -5.65 8.63
CA ARG A 14 16.11 -4.79 9.76
C ARG A 14 14.68 -5.06 10.20
N TRP A 15 13.75 -5.16 9.25
CA TRP A 15 12.34 -5.46 9.53
C TRP A 15 12.18 -6.87 10.11
N GLY A 16 12.82 -7.88 9.56
CA GLY A 16 12.76 -9.27 10.07
C GLY A 16 13.36 -9.45 11.46
N ARG A 17 14.28 -8.56 11.88
CA ARG A 17 14.84 -8.55 13.25
C ARG A 17 13.99 -7.81 14.27
N ALA A 18 12.88 -7.22 13.87
CA ALA A 18 11.95 -6.51 14.72
C ALA A 18 10.56 -7.20 14.72
N PRO A 19 10.44 -8.42 15.27
CA PRO A 19 9.20 -9.21 15.18
C PRO A 19 8.02 -8.49 15.83
N LEU A 20 8.24 -7.78 16.93
CA LEU A 20 7.18 -7.00 17.59
C LEU A 20 6.58 -5.95 16.67
N ASN A 21 7.40 -5.20 15.92
CA ASN A 21 6.92 -4.22 14.96
C ASN A 21 6.18 -4.90 13.78
N MET A 22 6.66 -6.05 13.35
CA MET A 22 6.03 -6.84 12.30
C MET A 22 4.62 -7.27 12.72
N PHE A 23 4.44 -7.81 13.92
CA PHE A 23 3.13 -8.17 14.47
C PHE A 23 2.25 -6.94 14.73
N ALA A 24 2.78 -5.89 15.35
CA ALA A 24 2.03 -4.68 15.68
C ALA A 24 1.37 -4.04 14.44
N THR A 25 2.06 -4.02 13.30
CA THR A 25 1.52 -3.45 12.05
C THR A 25 0.43 -4.33 11.41
N MET A 26 0.31 -5.60 11.82
CA MET A 26 -0.72 -6.53 11.33
C MET A 26 -1.95 -6.58 12.23
N VAL A 27 -1.83 -6.17 13.51
CA VAL A 27 -2.93 -6.25 14.49
C VAL A 27 -4.15 -5.48 14.01
N MET A 28 -3.96 -4.24 13.52
CA MET A 28 -5.08 -3.40 13.07
C MET A 28 -5.82 -4.00 11.86
N PRO A 29 -5.17 -4.35 10.74
CA PRO A 29 -5.84 -5.02 9.62
C PRO A 29 -6.51 -6.34 10.03
N ALA A 30 -5.86 -7.16 10.85
CA ALA A 30 -6.43 -8.41 11.33
C ALA A 30 -7.65 -8.18 12.23
N ALA A 31 -7.59 -7.21 13.14
CA ALA A 31 -8.71 -6.85 13.99
C ALA A 31 -9.91 -6.34 13.16
N TRP A 32 -9.66 -5.49 12.13
CA TRP A 32 -10.70 -5.05 11.22
C TRP A 32 -11.32 -6.22 10.44
N LEU A 33 -10.51 -7.16 9.95
CA LEU A 33 -10.99 -8.34 9.26
C LEU A 33 -11.88 -9.20 10.17
N LEU A 34 -11.44 -9.47 11.40
CA LEU A 34 -12.20 -10.23 12.39
C LEU A 34 -13.51 -9.52 12.75
N PHE A 35 -13.42 -8.21 13.05
CA PHE A 35 -14.59 -7.44 13.46
C PHE A 35 -15.63 -7.35 12.32
N MET A 36 -15.20 -6.94 11.13
CA MET A 36 -16.10 -6.83 9.99
C MET A 36 -16.62 -8.19 9.53
N GLY A 37 -15.76 -9.20 9.50
CA GLY A 37 -16.14 -10.54 9.03
C GLY A 37 -17.05 -11.32 9.97
N LEU A 38 -16.90 -11.16 11.29
CA LEU A 38 -17.68 -11.93 12.27
C LEU A 38 -18.87 -11.16 12.87
N VAL A 39 -18.78 -9.81 12.96
CA VAL A 39 -19.80 -8.99 13.65
C VAL A 39 -20.78 -8.36 12.67
N MET A 40 -20.39 -8.10 11.42
CA MET A 40 -21.21 -7.41 10.42
C MET A 40 -21.83 -8.25 9.29
N PRO A 41 -22.13 -9.55 9.42
CA PRO A 41 -22.70 -10.35 8.33
C PRO A 41 -24.17 -10.05 8.02
N VAL A 42 -24.80 -9.04 8.64
CA VAL A 42 -26.26 -8.97 8.84
C VAL A 42 -27.06 -8.45 7.65
N ALA A 43 -26.42 -7.91 6.58
CA ALA A 43 -27.19 -7.26 5.51
C ALA A 43 -26.64 -7.45 4.08
N TYR A 44 -25.84 -8.47 3.83
CA TYR A 44 -25.26 -8.71 2.52
C TYR A 44 -25.76 -10.03 1.92
N ASP A 45 -26.29 -9.98 0.70
CA ASP A 45 -26.67 -11.17 -0.07
C ASP A 45 -25.39 -11.88 -0.55
N GLY A 46 -24.81 -12.74 0.31
CA GLY A 46 -23.58 -13.48 0.02
C GLY A 46 -22.61 -13.53 1.20
N ASN A 47 -21.39 -14.02 0.96
CA ASN A 47 -20.35 -14.05 1.97
C ASN A 47 -19.72 -12.65 2.12
N TYR A 48 -20.06 -11.94 3.19
CA TYR A 48 -19.54 -10.58 3.45
C TYR A 48 -18.01 -10.55 3.60
N LEU A 49 -17.41 -11.66 4.04
CA LEU A 49 -15.94 -11.81 4.09
C LEU A 49 -15.30 -11.64 2.71
N ASP A 50 -15.92 -12.20 1.67
CA ASP A 50 -15.39 -12.10 0.30
C ASP A 50 -15.45 -10.66 -0.23
N PHE A 51 -16.44 -9.88 0.23
CA PHE A 51 -16.56 -8.46 -0.10
C PHE A 51 -15.52 -7.60 0.64
N VAL A 52 -15.30 -7.84 1.93
CA VAL A 52 -14.44 -7.01 2.80
C VAL A 52 -12.96 -7.35 2.66
N THR A 53 -12.62 -8.61 2.40
CA THR A 53 -11.21 -9.06 2.33
C THR A 53 -10.37 -8.22 1.36
N PRO A 54 -10.76 -7.93 0.10
CA PRO A 54 -10.01 -7.04 -0.78
C PRO A 54 -9.72 -5.68 -0.15
N GLY A 55 -10.72 -5.06 0.49
CA GLY A 55 -10.57 -3.77 1.16
C GLY A 55 -9.53 -3.79 2.27
N ILE A 56 -9.48 -4.85 3.07
CA ILE A 56 -8.49 -5.01 4.15
C ILE A 56 -7.08 -5.27 3.60
N LEU A 57 -6.97 -6.03 2.51
CA LEU A 57 -5.69 -6.24 1.83
C LEU A 57 -5.12 -4.92 1.29
N VAL A 58 -5.96 -4.12 0.63
CA VAL A 58 -5.57 -2.80 0.11
C VAL A 58 -5.21 -1.84 1.26
N MET A 59 -5.95 -1.85 2.39
CA MET A 59 -5.60 -1.09 3.60
C MET A 59 -4.23 -1.49 4.15
N THR A 60 -3.94 -2.79 4.19
CA THR A 60 -2.64 -3.31 4.66
C THR A 60 -1.49 -2.77 3.80
N VAL A 61 -1.68 -2.78 2.48
CA VAL A 61 -0.68 -2.28 1.54
C VAL A 61 -0.61 -0.75 1.54
N LEU A 62 -1.71 -0.03 1.78
CA LEU A 62 -1.72 1.41 1.98
C LEU A 62 -0.78 1.83 3.12
N THR A 63 -0.95 1.22 4.29
CA THR A 63 -0.12 1.53 5.46
C THR A 63 1.34 1.15 5.25
N SER A 64 1.60 0.01 4.61
CA SER A 64 2.96 -0.42 4.24
C SER A 64 3.59 0.53 3.22
N GLY A 65 2.85 0.97 2.20
CA GLY A 65 3.32 1.90 1.17
C GLY A 65 3.71 3.26 1.75
N LEU A 66 2.86 3.84 2.59
CA LEU A 66 3.17 5.10 3.27
C LEU A 66 4.41 4.99 4.18
N ALA A 67 4.72 3.80 4.71
CA ALA A 67 5.93 3.58 5.50
C ALA A 67 7.24 3.80 4.69
N ALA A 68 7.19 3.90 3.36
CA ALA A 68 8.34 4.32 2.56
C ALA A 68 8.81 5.73 2.96
N GLY A 69 7.88 6.67 3.10
CA GLY A 69 8.18 8.03 3.51
C GLY A 69 8.68 8.10 4.96
N SER A 70 8.05 7.35 5.90
CA SER A 70 8.53 7.25 7.28
C SER A 70 9.98 6.77 7.33
N SER A 71 10.29 5.72 6.57
CA SER A 71 11.65 5.17 6.49
C SER A 71 12.66 6.15 5.87
N MET A 72 12.23 6.97 4.89
CA MET A 72 13.08 8.04 4.33
C MET A 72 13.28 9.17 5.32
N MET A 73 12.26 9.53 6.09
CA MET A 73 12.35 10.57 7.12
C MET A 73 13.33 10.16 8.22
N PHE A 74 13.25 8.93 8.72
CA PHE A 74 14.24 8.40 9.66
C PHE A 74 15.68 8.42 9.11
N ASP A 75 15.88 8.02 7.84
CA ASP A 75 17.20 8.06 7.23
C ASP A 75 17.70 9.51 7.07
N LYS A 76 16.81 10.50 6.90
CA LYS A 76 17.13 11.92 6.84
C LYS A 76 17.53 12.46 8.22
N GLU A 77 16.74 12.22 9.26
CA GLU A 77 16.99 12.68 10.63
C GLU A 77 18.28 12.08 11.23
N LEU A 78 18.54 10.82 10.97
CA LEU A 78 19.76 10.14 11.43
C LEU A 78 21.00 10.47 10.58
N GLY A 79 20.87 11.32 9.56
CA GLY A 79 21.97 11.70 8.67
C GLY A 79 22.46 10.56 7.75
N TYR A 80 21.77 9.43 7.72
CA TYR A 80 22.10 8.32 6.82
C TYR A 80 21.87 8.68 5.36
N LEU A 81 20.85 9.50 5.07
CA LEU A 81 20.59 9.94 3.70
C LEU A 81 21.81 10.65 3.11
N ASN A 82 22.46 11.55 3.86
CA ASN A 82 23.65 12.26 3.43
C ASN A 82 24.83 11.30 3.20
N LYS A 83 25.01 10.28 4.06
CA LYS A 83 26.04 9.26 3.89
C LYS A 83 25.80 8.42 2.63
N PHE A 84 24.55 8.07 2.32
CA PHE A 84 24.22 7.32 1.11
C PHE A 84 24.42 8.16 -0.16
N LEU A 85 24.14 9.46 -0.10
CA LEU A 85 24.35 10.39 -1.21
C LEU A 85 25.85 10.65 -1.49
N ALA A 86 26.72 10.48 -0.49
CA ALA A 86 28.18 10.57 -0.64
C ALA A 86 28.79 9.32 -1.29
N LEU A 87 28.07 8.20 -1.35
CA LEU A 87 28.56 6.99 -2.01
C LEU A 87 28.47 7.13 -3.55
N PRO A 88 29.45 6.55 -4.30
CA PRO A 88 29.42 6.54 -5.76
C PRO A 88 28.33 5.57 -6.29
N ALA A 89 27.06 5.85 -5.98
CA ALA A 89 25.91 5.08 -6.41
C ALA A 89 24.85 6.01 -7.03
N PRO A 90 24.09 5.56 -8.03
CA PRO A 90 22.97 6.33 -8.54
C PRO A 90 22.00 6.63 -7.39
N ARG A 91 21.73 7.92 -7.16
CA ARG A 91 20.85 8.40 -6.08
C ARG A 91 19.47 7.75 -6.13
N GLU A 92 18.97 7.48 -7.32
CA GLU A 92 17.70 6.79 -7.58
C GLU A 92 17.64 5.37 -7.01
N SER A 93 18.81 4.71 -6.84
CA SER A 93 18.86 3.37 -6.26
C SER A 93 18.35 3.32 -4.82
N ILE A 94 18.46 4.42 -4.08
CA ILE A 94 17.95 4.55 -2.71
C ILE A 94 16.42 4.57 -2.75
N LEU A 95 15.86 5.44 -3.60
CA LEU A 95 14.42 5.56 -3.76
C LEU A 95 13.78 4.24 -4.23
N ILE A 96 14.33 3.65 -5.29
CA ILE A 96 13.86 2.36 -5.81
C ILE A 96 13.97 1.27 -4.74
N GLY A 97 15.07 1.24 -3.99
CA GLY A 97 15.25 0.30 -2.88
C GLY A 97 14.16 0.41 -1.82
N LYS A 98 13.77 1.65 -1.45
CA LYS A 98 12.68 1.89 -0.49
C LYS A 98 11.32 1.45 -1.04
N ILE A 99 10.99 1.81 -2.27
CA ILE A 99 9.73 1.42 -2.91
C ILE A 99 9.62 -0.10 -3.00
N VAL A 100 10.66 -0.77 -3.49
CA VAL A 100 10.68 -2.24 -3.60
C VAL A 100 10.56 -2.89 -2.22
N PHE A 101 11.28 -2.39 -1.21
CA PHE A 101 11.19 -2.90 0.15
C PHE A 101 9.76 -2.85 0.71
N VAL A 102 9.09 -1.70 0.64
CA VAL A 102 7.73 -1.57 1.19
C VAL A 102 6.70 -2.35 0.39
N THR A 103 6.91 -2.52 -0.91
CA THR A 103 6.07 -3.38 -1.76
C THR A 103 6.20 -4.84 -1.33
N ILE A 104 7.41 -5.37 -1.17
CA ILE A 104 7.63 -6.75 -0.68
C ILE A 104 7.03 -6.91 0.71
N ARG A 105 7.27 -5.97 1.61
CA ARG A 105 6.70 -5.98 2.97
C ARG A 105 5.17 -5.98 2.93
N GLY A 106 4.55 -5.10 2.15
CA GLY A 106 3.10 -5.01 2.00
C GLY A 106 2.49 -6.29 1.45
N LEU A 107 3.12 -6.92 0.45
CA LEU A 107 2.68 -8.18 -0.12
C LEU A 107 2.78 -9.33 0.90
N LEU A 108 3.88 -9.41 1.67
CA LEU A 108 4.02 -10.42 2.72
C LEU A 108 2.94 -10.26 3.80
N GLN A 109 2.67 -9.01 4.23
CA GLN A 109 1.61 -8.72 5.20
C GLN A 109 0.22 -9.06 4.63
N ALA A 110 -0.07 -8.66 3.38
CA ALA A 110 -1.32 -8.97 2.71
C ALA A 110 -1.52 -10.50 2.55
N THR A 111 -0.46 -11.26 2.29
CA THR A 111 -0.51 -12.73 2.23
C THR A 111 -0.93 -13.32 3.58
N VAL A 112 -0.39 -12.82 4.69
CA VAL A 112 -0.78 -13.28 6.04
C VAL A 112 -2.25 -12.94 6.33
N ILE A 113 -2.69 -11.72 5.98
CA ILE A 113 -4.10 -11.32 6.16
C ILE A 113 -5.02 -12.16 5.28
N MET A 114 -4.63 -12.45 4.03
CA MET A 114 -5.38 -13.36 3.15
C MET A 114 -5.50 -14.76 3.77
N PHE A 115 -4.42 -15.28 4.34
CA PHE A 115 -4.44 -16.57 5.02
C PHE A 115 -5.37 -16.56 6.24
N ILE A 116 -5.39 -15.49 7.04
CA ILE A 116 -6.33 -15.32 8.14
C ILE A 116 -7.79 -15.27 7.61
N ALA A 117 -8.03 -14.55 6.52
CA ALA A 117 -9.36 -14.48 5.90
C ALA A 117 -9.87 -15.87 5.47
N LEU A 118 -8.99 -16.70 4.90
CA LEU A 118 -9.29 -18.09 4.54
C LEU A 118 -9.66 -18.95 5.74
N LEU A 119 -8.93 -18.81 6.85
CA LEU A 119 -9.20 -19.56 8.09
C LEU A 119 -10.57 -19.19 8.70
N ILE A 120 -11.05 -17.97 8.47
CA ILE A 120 -12.35 -17.48 8.98
C ILE A 120 -13.51 -17.88 8.05
N GLY A 121 -13.22 -18.28 6.80
CA GLY A 121 -14.25 -18.74 5.84
C GLY A 121 -14.39 -17.86 4.59
N ALA A 122 -13.43 -17.03 4.28
CA ALA A 122 -13.38 -16.37 2.98
C ALA A 122 -13.11 -17.39 1.87
N SER A 123 -13.74 -17.23 0.72
CA SER A 123 -13.55 -18.12 -0.43
C SER A 123 -12.40 -17.63 -1.30
N VAL A 124 -11.37 -18.48 -1.50
CA VAL A 124 -10.38 -18.26 -2.56
C VAL A 124 -10.74 -19.14 -3.75
N GLN A 125 -11.09 -18.51 -4.83
CA GLN A 125 -11.59 -19.20 -6.01
C GLN A 125 -10.51 -19.94 -6.80
N SER A 126 -9.25 -19.43 -6.80
CA SER A 126 -8.17 -19.97 -7.64
C SER A 126 -6.79 -19.43 -7.24
N VAL A 127 -5.73 -20.18 -7.57
CA VAL A 127 -4.35 -19.69 -7.50
C VAL A 127 -4.14 -18.45 -8.38
N TRP A 128 -4.82 -18.36 -9.50
CA TRP A 128 -4.77 -17.18 -10.39
C TRP A 128 -5.37 -15.92 -9.74
N TYR A 129 -6.42 -16.07 -8.92
CA TYR A 129 -6.96 -14.98 -8.10
C TYR A 129 -5.89 -14.42 -7.15
N TYR A 130 -5.15 -15.30 -6.46
CA TYR A 130 -4.08 -14.87 -5.55
C TYR A 130 -2.94 -14.16 -6.29
N VAL A 131 -2.47 -14.71 -7.41
CA VAL A 131 -1.40 -14.10 -8.21
C VAL A 131 -1.84 -12.74 -8.76
N GLY A 132 -3.05 -12.64 -9.31
CA GLY A 132 -3.62 -11.39 -9.80
C GLY A 132 -3.76 -10.34 -8.69
N THR A 133 -4.24 -10.75 -7.53
CA THR A 133 -4.31 -9.87 -6.34
C THR A 133 -2.93 -9.35 -5.94
N CYS A 134 -1.90 -10.19 -5.92
CA CYS A 134 -0.52 -9.75 -5.63
C CYS A 134 -0.01 -8.73 -6.65
N VAL A 135 -0.31 -8.89 -7.93
CA VAL A 135 0.08 -7.93 -8.99
C VAL A 135 -0.63 -6.58 -8.79
N ILE A 136 -1.93 -6.60 -8.53
CA ILE A 136 -2.71 -5.38 -8.27
C ILE A 136 -2.17 -4.65 -7.02
N LEU A 137 -1.97 -5.38 -5.94
CA LEU A 137 -1.42 -4.85 -4.69
C LEU A 137 0.00 -4.30 -4.86
N ALA A 138 0.84 -4.92 -5.70
CA ALA A 138 2.17 -4.41 -6.01
C ALA A 138 2.10 -3.08 -6.75
N LEU A 139 1.26 -2.95 -7.79
CA LEU A 139 1.06 -1.69 -8.52
C LEU A 139 0.53 -0.59 -7.59
N PHE A 140 -0.48 -0.91 -6.79
CA PHE A 140 -1.03 0.01 -5.78
C PHE A 140 0.02 0.44 -4.75
N SER A 141 0.84 -0.50 -4.26
CA SER A 141 1.94 -0.21 -3.32
C SER A 141 2.93 0.80 -3.89
N VAL A 142 3.27 0.69 -5.17
CA VAL A 142 4.17 1.63 -5.85
C VAL A 142 3.58 3.04 -5.86
N VAL A 143 2.28 3.19 -6.17
CA VAL A 143 1.58 4.49 -6.15
C VAL A 143 1.69 5.12 -4.77
N ILE A 144 1.32 4.38 -3.73
CA ILE A 144 1.29 4.88 -2.35
C ILE A 144 2.70 5.15 -1.80
N ALA A 145 3.66 4.27 -2.13
CA ALA A 145 5.05 4.47 -1.73
C ALA A 145 5.63 5.75 -2.34
N CYS A 146 5.30 6.05 -3.60
CA CYS A 146 5.71 7.29 -4.24
C CYS A 146 5.07 8.53 -3.61
N ILE A 147 3.80 8.46 -3.21
CA ILE A 147 3.12 9.54 -2.48
C ILE A 147 3.84 9.78 -1.15
N GLY A 148 4.06 8.73 -0.35
CA GLY A 148 4.75 8.82 0.92
C GLY A 148 6.18 9.34 0.81
N ALA A 149 6.96 8.80 -0.14
CA ALA A 149 8.32 9.25 -0.40
C ALA A 149 8.37 10.72 -0.87
N THR A 150 7.44 11.14 -1.73
CA THR A 150 7.35 12.51 -2.20
C THR A 150 7.00 13.49 -1.08
N ALA A 151 6.11 13.10 -0.16
CA ALA A 151 5.78 13.89 1.02
C ALA A 151 6.97 14.04 1.97
N SER A 152 7.69 12.96 2.26
CA SER A 152 8.85 12.98 3.16
C SER A 152 9.98 13.90 2.69
N LEU A 153 10.12 14.09 1.38
CA LEU A 153 11.09 15.04 0.82
C LEU A 153 10.72 16.51 1.06
N SER A 154 9.45 16.80 1.34
CA SER A 154 8.94 18.16 1.55
C SER A 154 8.76 18.51 3.01
N LEU A 155 8.64 17.50 3.87
CA LEU A 155 8.40 17.66 5.30
C LEU A 155 9.74 17.69 6.05
N HIS A 156 9.74 18.35 7.22
CA HIS A 156 10.98 18.65 7.94
C HIS A 156 11.31 17.59 8.98
N ASP A 157 10.30 17.03 9.64
CA ASP A 157 10.44 16.13 10.80
C ASP A 157 9.50 14.94 10.70
N TYR A 158 9.76 13.93 11.53
CA TYR A 158 9.01 12.69 11.57
C TYR A 158 7.58 12.88 12.08
N ASP A 159 7.36 13.77 13.06
CA ASP A 159 6.04 13.99 13.66
C ASP A 159 5.09 14.60 12.63
N THR A 160 5.57 15.59 11.87
CA THR A 160 4.82 16.18 10.74
C THR A 160 4.51 15.12 9.68
N TYR A 161 5.44 14.20 9.39
CA TYR A 161 5.17 13.10 8.48
C TYR A 161 4.13 12.13 9.03
N ALA A 162 4.18 11.78 10.31
CA ALA A 162 3.20 10.89 10.95
C ALA A 162 1.78 11.49 10.91
N ALA A 163 1.67 12.81 11.15
CA ALA A 163 0.41 13.53 11.00
C ALA A 163 -0.10 13.49 9.55
N PHE A 164 0.76 13.75 8.56
CA PHE A 164 0.43 13.63 7.15
C PHE A 164 -0.05 12.22 6.80
N GLN A 165 0.67 11.18 7.27
CA GLN A 165 0.30 9.78 7.03
C GLN A 165 -1.11 9.48 7.56
N SER A 166 -1.42 9.91 8.77
CA SER A 166 -2.74 9.72 9.38
C SER A 166 -3.84 10.49 8.64
N MET A 167 -3.55 11.74 8.27
CA MET A 167 -4.46 12.62 7.54
C MET A 167 -4.78 12.09 6.13
N VAL A 168 -3.85 11.41 5.48
CA VAL A 168 -4.04 10.87 4.13
C VAL A 168 -4.65 9.47 4.17
N SER A 169 -4.20 8.59 5.07
CA SER A 169 -4.64 7.19 5.08
C SER A 169 -6.11 7.03 5.41
N MET A 170 -6.63 7.77 6.39
CA MET A 170 -8.04 7.66 6.81
C MET A 170 -9.02 8.08 5.70
N PRO A 171 -8.92 9.29 5.09
CA PRO A 171 -9.81 9.66 4.00
C PRO A 171 -9.69 8.73 2.78
N LEU A 172 -8.47 8.35 2.40
CA LEU A 172 -8.29 7.42 1.28
C LEU A 172 -9.02 6.10 1.53
N TYR A 173 -9.00 5.58 2.75
CA TYR A 173 -9.65 4.32 3.07
C TYR A 173 -11.18 4.45 3.16
N PHE A 174 -11.68 5.46 3.88
CA PHE A 174 -13.13 5.62 4.08
C PHE A 174 -13.87 6.09 2.82
N PHE A 175 -13.25 6.92 1.98
CA PHE A 175 -13.83 7.37 0.71
C PHE A 175 -13.46 6.45 -0.46
N SER A 176 -13.38 5.15 -0.22
CA SER A 176 -13.14 4.13 -1.24
C SER A 176 -14.21 3.04 -1.17
N THR A 177 -14.22 2.17 -2.16
CA THR A 177 -15.10 0.98 -2.18
C THR A 177 -14.67 -0.12 -1.20
N SER A 178 -13.78 0.18 -0.22
CA SER A 178 -13.26 -0.82 0.73
C SER A 178 -14.32 -1.35 1.68
N LEU A 179 -15.17 -0.46 2.22
CA LEU A 179 -16.16 -0.80 3.25
C LEU A 179 -17.59 -0.79 2.71
N VAL A 180 -17.88 0.04 1.73
CA VAL A 180 -19.23 0.25 1.21
C VAL A 180 -19.22 0.04 -0.31
N PRO A 181 -20.16 -0.73 -0.87
CA PRO A 181 -20.30 -0.88 -2.31
C PRO A 181 -20.58 0.48 -2.97
N PHE A 182 -20.03 0.69 -4.17
CA PHE A 182 -20.22 1.93 -4.94
C PHE A 182 -21.70 2.30 -5.14
N SER A 183 -22.56 1.30 -5.34
CA SER A 183 -24.01 1.49 -5.51
C SER A 183 -24.70 2.11 -4.30
N SER A 184 -24.19 1.87 -3.09
CA SER A 184 -24.80 2.33 -1.83
C SER A 184 -24.23 3.67 -1.35
N MET A 185 -23.27 4.27 -2.08
CA MET A 185 -22.66 5.54 -1.72
C MET A 185 -23.53 6.73 -2.13
N PRO A 186 -23.58 7.82 -1.29
CA PRO A 186 -24.12 9.11 -1.68
C PRO A 186 -23.36 9.69 -2.90
N GLU A 187 -24.04 10.50 -3.73
CA GLU A 187 -23.43 11.01 -4.97
C GLU A 187 -22.13 11.78 -4.76
N TRP A 188 -22.08 12.65 -3.75
CA TRP A 188 -20.86 13.39 -3.44
C TRP A 188 -19.66 12.49 -3.11
N MET A 189 -19.92 11.33 -2.48
CA MET A 189 -18.88 10.36 -2.12
C MET A 189 -18.41 9.56 -3.34
N LYS A 190 -19.29 9.30 -4.32
CA LYS A 190 -18.94 8.62 -5.58
C LYS A 190 -17.87 9.38 -6.34
N TYR A 191 -18.00 10.73 -6.46
CA TYR A 191 -16.99 11.55 -7.13
C TYR A 191 -15.61 11.45 -6.47
N ILE A 192 -15.56 11.40 -5.14
CA ILE A 192 -14.30 11.23 -4.40
C ILE A 192 -13.75 9.82 -4.61
N ALA A 193 -14.60 8.81 -4.56
CA ALA A 193 -14.24 7.41 -4.76
C ALA A 193 -13.67 7.16 -6.17
N GLU A 194 -14.22 7.80 -7.22
CA GLU A 194 -13.71 7.72 -8.59
C GLU A 194 -12.29 8.29 -8.74
N CYS A 195 -11.92 9.29 -7.95
CA CYS A 195 -10.56 9.83 -7.95
C CYS A 195 -9.58 9.04 -7.08
N ASN A 196 -10.08 8.06 -6.32
CA ASN A 196 -9.31 7.38 -5.28
C ASN A 196 -8.62 6.11 -5.83
N PRO A 197 -7.28 5.99 -5.77
CA PRO A 197 -6.56 4.82 -6.25
C PRO A 197 -6.93 3.52 -5.51
N LEU A 198 -7.43 3.61 -4.26
CA LEU A 198 -7.90 2.44 -3.51
C LEU A 198 -9.13 1.81 -4.16
N THR A 199 -10.04 2.61 -4.69
CA THR A 199 -11.24 2.13 -5.37
C THR A 199 -10.85 1.21 -6.53
N TYR A 200 -9.94 1.66 -7.38
CA TYR A 200 -9.48 0.85 -8.52
C TYR A 200 -8.76 -0.43 -8.08
N ALA A 201 -7.99 -0.38 -6.99
CA ALA A 201 -7.34 -1.59 -6.46
C ALA A 201 -8.37 -2.60 -5.93
N ASN A 202 -9.38 -2.14 -5.18
CA ASN A 202 -10.45 -2.99 -4.68
C ASN A 202 -11.29 -3.59 -5.80
N ASP A 203 -11.72 -2.75 -6.74
CA ASP A 203 -12.59 -3.18 -7.83
C ASP A 203 -11.86 -4.16 -8.77
N ALA A 204 -10.55 -3.96 -9.01
CA ALA A 204 -9.74 -4.92 -9.76
C ALA A 204 -9.65 -6.28 -9.05
N ILE A 205 -9.44 -6.30 -7.72
CA ILE A 205 -9.38 -7.56 -6.97
C ILE A 205 -10.74 -8.26 -6.96
N ARG A 206 -11.84 -7.50 -6.79
CA ARG A 206 -13.19 -8.05 -6.84
C ARG A 206 -13.54 -8.62 -8.23
N ALA A 207 -13.17 -7.89 -9.30
CA ALA A 207 -13.37 -8.35 -10.67
C ALA A 207 -12.67 -9.69 -10.94
N LEU A 208 -11.47 -9.91 -10.38
CA LEU A 208 -10.81 -11.22 -10.43
C LEU A 208 -11.61 -12.32 -9.75
N GLY A 209 -12.36 -11.97 -8.68
CA GLY A 209 -13.20 -12.91 -7.92
C GLY A 209 -14.52 -13.24 -8.63
N THR A 210 -15.13 -12.28 -9.31
CA THR A 210 -16.40 -12.48 -10.06
C THR A 210 -16.19 -13.00 -11.48
N GLY A 211 -14.93 -13.00 -11.97
CA GLY A 211 -14.60 -13.35 -13.35
C GLY A 211 -14.80 -12.19 -14.33
N ASP A 212 -15.02 -10.99 -13.81
CA ASP A 212 -15.12 -9.78 -14.62
C ASP A 212 -13.74 -9.30 -15.08
N SER A 213 -13.74 -8.37 -16.03
CA SER A 213 -12.51 -7.84 -16.62
C SER A 213 -11.85 -6.77 -15.73
N PRO A 214 -10.67 -7.01 -15.14
CA PRO A 214 -9.96 -6.04 -14.30
C PRO A 214 -9.15 -5.01 -15.10
N TRP A 215 -9.15 -5.07 -16.44
CA TRP A 215 -8.20 -4.35 -17.29
C TRP A 215 -8.27 -2.84 -17.16
N LEU A 216 -9.47 -2.27 -17.01
CA LEU A 216 -9.63 -0.82 -16.83
C LEU A 216 -8.93 -0.36 -15.54
N ALA A 217 -9.19 -1.02 -14.43
CA ALA A 217 -8.62 -0.67 -13.13
C ALA A 217 -7.11 -0.89 -13.12
N LEU A 218 -6.60 -1.96 -13.74
CA LEU A 218 -5.18 -2.22 -13.93
C LEU A 218 -4.52 -1.13 -14.79
N ALA A 219 -5.16 -0.68 -15.87
CA ALA A 219 -4.65 0.39 -16.71
C ALA A 219 -4.54 1.70 -15.94
N VAL A 220 -5.58 2.07 -15.17
CA VAL A 220 -5.57 3.28 -14.33
C VAL A 220 -4.46 3.21 -13.28
N LEU A 221 -4.34 2.10 -12.55
CA LEU A 221 -3.28 1.91 -11.56
C LEU A 221 -1.88 1.93 -12.21
N GLY A 222 -1.72 1.33 -13.38
CA GLY A 222 -0.45 1.34 -14.13
C GLY A 222 -0.04 2.74 -14.56
N VAL A 223 -0.99 3.54 -15.08
CA VAL A 223 -0.74 4.94 -15.45
C VAL A 223 -0.39 5.75 -14.20
N LEU A 224 -1.18 5.62 -13.12
CA LEU A 224 -0.91 6.30 -11.85
C LEU A 224 0.46 5.93 -11.28
N ALA A 225 0.83 4.64 -11.28
CA ALA A 225 2.14 4.19 -10.83
C ALA A 225 3.27 4.82 -11.63
N THR A 226 3.13 4.87 -12.96
CA THR A 226 4.13 5.47 -13.85
C THR A 226 4.27 6.96 -13.60
N VAL A 227 3.16 7.69 -13.54
CA VAL A 227 3.15 9.14 -13.28
C VAL A 227 3.76 9.45 -11.91
N MET A 228 3.35 8.71 -10.86
CA MET A 228 3.87 8.92 -9.52
C MET A 228 5.35 8.58 -9.39
N LEU A 229 5.85 7.55 -10.08
CA LEU A 229 7.28 7.24 -10.15
C LEU A 229 8.07 8.36 -10.81
N LEU A 230 7.57 8.94 -11.89
CA LEU A 230 8.22 10.06 -12.57
C LEU A 230 8.27 11.31 -11.68
N ILE A 231 7.15 11.67 -11.04
CA ILE A 231 7.08 12.81 -10.12
C ILE A 231 8.02 12.61 -8.93
N CYS A 232 7.97 11.45 -8.31
CA CYS A 232 8.80 11.12 -7.16
C CYS A 232 10.30 11.12 -7.52
N GLY A 233 10.67 10.53 -8.65
CA GLY A 233 12.04 10.53 -9.15
C GLY A 233 12.56 11.94 -9.46
N TRP A 234 11.74 12.77 -10.12
CA TRP A 234 12.07 14.14 -10.41
C TRP A 234 12.27 14.98 -9.14
N LYS A 235 11.36 14.84 -8.17
CA LYS A 235 11.46 15.56 -6.88
C LYS A 235 12.65 15.09 -6.07
N PHE A 236 12.93 13.78 -6.06
CA PHE A 236 14.07 13.20 -5.38
C PHE A 236 15.40 13.74 -5.93
N ARG A 237 15.53 13.84 -7.26
CA ARG A 237 16.72 14.44 -7.89
C ARG A 237 16.92 15.90 -7.47
N ARG A 238 15.85 16.70 -7.43
CA ARG A 238 15.94 18.11 -7.02
C ARG A 238 16.28 18.28 -5.54
N ALA A 239 15.65 17.51 -4.66
CA ALA A 239 15.87 17.59 -3.21
C ALA A 239 17.30 17.16 -2.79
N THR A 240 18.01 16.40 -3.61
CA THR A 240 19.38 15.94 -3.35
C THR A 240 20.45 16.81 -4.02
N LEU A 241 20.08 17.84 -4.78
CA LEU A 241 21.00 18.78 -5.42
C LEU A 241 21.15 20.08 -4.64
N ASN A 242 20.25 20.35 -3.70
CA ASN A 242 20.30 21.46 -2.74
C ASN A 242 20.76 20.95 -1.38
#